data_dea77ee20d37227c91dac7967cd92d7f
#
_entry.id   dea77ee20d37227c91dac7967cd92d7f
#
_cell.length_a   1.000
_cell.length_b   1.000
_cell.length_c   1.000
_cell.angle_alpha   90.00
_cell.angle_beta   90.00
_cell.angle_gamma   90.00
#
_symmetry.space_group_name_H-M   'P 1'
#
loop_
_entity.id
_entity.type
_entity.pdbx_description
1 polymer ?
#
loop_
_entity_poly.entity_id
_entity_poly.type
_entity_poly.pdbx_seq_one_letter_code
_entity_poly.pdbx_strand_id
1 'polypeptide(L)'
;MISLAHLLTLSAILFAVAVAGIFINRKNVILLLMCVELLLLAANFNFIAFSRYLGDLNGQVFVFFVLTVAAAEAAIGLAILVVLFRERRTISVADLNTLKG
;
A
#
# COMPACT_ATOMS: atom_id res chain seq x y z
N MET A 1 2.43 29.23 1.24
CA MET A 1 1.35 28.28 1.51
C MET A 1 1.29 27.20 0.44
N ILE A 2 0.93 26.01 0.86
CA ILE A 2 0.78 24.88 -0.08
C ILE A 2 -0.52 25.07 -0.84
N SER A 3 -0.44 25.15 -2.16
CA SER A 3 -1.61 25.29 -3.01
C SER A 3 -2.22 23.92 -3.34
N LEU A 4 -3.43 23.92 -3.87
CA LEU A 4 -4.07 22.70 -4.37
C LEU A 4 -3.19 22.02 -5.41
N ALA A 5 -2.58 22.78 -6.32
CA ALA A 5 -1.71 22.24 -7.35
C ALA A 5 -0.52 21.49 -6.75
N HIS A 6 0.07 22.01 -5.68
CA HIS A 6 1.19 21.34 -5.00
C HIS A 6 0.76 19.99 -4.42
N LEU A 7 -0.39 19.94 -3.76
CA LEU A 7 -0.90 18.72 -3.16
C LEU A 7 -1.25 17.67 -4.21
N LEU A 8 -1.90 18.09 -5.29
CA LEU A 8 -2.27 17.18 -6.36
C LEU A 8 -1.04 16.66 -7.12
N THR A 9 -0.02 17.51 -7.27
CA THR A 9 1.24 17.09 -7.89
C THR A 9 1.94 16.03 -7.04
N LEU A 10 2.01 16.23 -5.73
CA LEU A 10 2.59 15.26 -4.82
C LEU A 10 1.83 13.94 -4.89
N SER A 11 0.51 14.01 -4.86
CA SER A 11 -0.35 12.83 -4.97
C SER A 11 -0.11 12.08 -6.28
N ALA A 12 0.00 12.80 -7.40
CA ALA A 12 0.27 12.20 -8.70
C ALA A 12 1.62 11.51 -8.74
N ILE A 13 2.65 12.11 -8.14
CA ILE A 13 3.98 11.52 -8.06
C ILE A 13 3.94 10.24 -7.22
N LEU A 14 3.29 10.27 -6.07
CA LEU A 14 3.16 9.09 -5.21
C LEU A 14 2.42 7.97 -5.93
N PHE A 15 1.35 8.31 -6.63
CA PHE A 15 0.58 7.35 -7.41
C PHE A 15 1.45 6.70 -8.50
N ALA A 16 2.18 7.51 -9.24
CA ALA A 16 3.05 7.04 -10.31
C ALA A 16 4.15 6.11 -9.77
N VAL A 17 4.77 6.49 -8.65
CA VAL A 17 5.81 5.67 -8.02
C VAL A 17 5.23 4.33 -7.57
N ALA A 18 4.04 4.34 -6.98
CA ALA A 18 3.39 3.11 -6.52
C ALA A 18 3.06 2.18 -7.68
N VAL A 19 2.51 2.71 -8.77
CA VAL A 19 2.19 1.93 -9.97
C VAL A 19 3.46 1.34 -10.57
N ALA A 20 4.50 2.16 -10.69
CA ALA A 20 5.79 1.69 -11.21
C ALA A 20 6.36 0.57 -10.32
N GLY A 21 6.27 0.73 -9.01
CA GLY A 21 6.71 -0.28 -8.06
C GLY A 21 5.99 -1.61 -8.25
N ILE A 22 4.68 -1.56 -8.49
CA ILE A 22 3.90 -2.77 -8.74
C ILE A 22 4.39 -3.49 -10.00
N PHE A 23 4.61 -2.76 -11.08
CA PHE A 23 5.06 -3.37 -12.32
C PHE A 23 6.48 -3.93 -12.24
N ILE A 24 7.36 -3.24 -11.51
CA ILE A 24 8.76 -3.67 -11.39
C ILE A 24 8.90 -4.87 -10.46
N ASN A 25 8.11 -4.91 -9.39
CA ASN A 25 8.29 -5.90 -8.30
C ASN A 25 7.11 -6.87 -8.20
N ARG A 26 6.65 -7.40 -9.32
CA ARG A 26 5.47 -8.28 -9.34
C ARG A 26 5.62 -9.55 -8.51
N LYS A 27 6.84 -10.00 -8.31
CA LYS A 27 7.08 -11.26 -7.59
C LYS A 27 7.28 -11.09 -6.10
N ASN A 28 7.49 -9.86 -5.63
CA ASN A 28 7.70 -9.60 -4.22
C ASN A 28 6.40 -9.11 -3.58
N VAL A 29 5.74 -10.02 -2.86
CA VAL A 29 4.42 -9.73 -2.27
C VAL A 29 4.49 -8.62 -1.23
N ILE A 30 5.58 -8.56 -0.45
CA ILE A 30 5.75 -7.50 0.55
C ILE A 30 5.83 -6.13 -0.12
N LEU A 31 6.61 -6.01 -1.19
CA LEU A 31 6.71 -4.77 -1.95
C LEU A 31 5.39 -4.41 -2.62
N LEU A 32 4.65 -5.40 -3.12
CA LEU A 32 3.33 -5.15 -3.69
C LEU A 32 2.37 -4.60 -2.65
N LEU A 33 2.38 -5.15 -1.44
CA LEU A 33 1.56 -4.63 -0.34
C LEU A 33 1.93 -3.19 -0.02
N MET A 34 3.22 -2.88 0.05
CA MET A 34 3.69 -1.51 0.31
C MET A 34 3.25 -0.56 -0.80
N CYS A 35 3.31 -0.99 -2.05
CA CYS A 35 2.87 -0.18 -3.18
C CYS A 35 1.37 0.09 -3.13
N VAL A 36 0.56 -0.90 -2.76
CA VAL A 36 -0.89 -0.69 -2.60
C VAL A 36 -1.16 0.31 -1.49
N GLU A 37 -0.44 0.22 -0.37
CA GLU A 37 -0.57 1.19 0.71
C GLU A 37 -0.20 2.60 0.24
N LEU A 38 0.82 2.72 -0.61
CA LEU A 38 1.22 4.00 -1.18
C LEU A 38 0.14 4.56 -2.11
N LEU A 39 -0.55 3.70 -2.87
CA LEU A 39 -1.70 4.11 -3.68
C LEU A 39 -2.82 4.69 -2.82
N LEU A 40 -3.12 4.02 -1.71
CA LEU A 40 -4.13 4.51 -0.77
C LEU A 40 -3.73 5.85 -0.18
N LEU A 41 -2.45 6.02 0.16
CA LEU A 41 -1.94 7.29 0.65
C LEU A 41 -2.13 8.40 -0.39
N ALA A 42 -1.83 8.12 -1.65
CA ALA A 42 -2.02 9.08 -2.73
C ALA A 42 -3.48 9.50 -2.87
N ALA A 43 -4.40 8.54 -2.81
CA ALA A 43 -5.83 8.82 -2.86
C ALA A 43 -6.24 9.70 -1.66
N ASN A 44 -5.72 9.41 -0.47
CA ASN A 44 -6.02 10.19 0.72
C ASN A 44 -5.53 11.63 0.60
N PHE A 45 -4.36 11.85 0.02
CA PHE A 45 -3.88 13.21 -0.27
C PHE A 45 -4.86 13.98 -1.16
N ASN A 46 -5.44 13.31 -2.15
CA ASN A 46 -6.44 13.93 -3.00
C ASN A 46 -7.68 14.34 -2.20
N PHE A 47 -8.19 13.46 -1.34
CA PHE A 47 -9.36 13.78 -0.52
C PHE A 47 -9.08 14.95 0.42
N ILE A 48 -7.91 14.97 1.04
CA ILE A 48 -7.52 16.06 1.94
C ILE A 48 -7.40 17.37 1.15
N ALA A 49 -6.77 17.33 -0.02
CA ALA A 49 -6.58 18.50 -0.86
C ALA A 49 -7.91 19.10 -1.29
N PHE A 50 -8.83 18.26 -1.77
CA PHE A 50 -10.16 18.73 -2.20
C PHE A 50 -10.99 19.21 -1.02
N SER A 51 -10.92 18.51 0.12
CA SER A 51 -11.60 18.92 1.33
C SER A 51 -11.17 20.33 1.76
N ARG A 52 -9.87 20.57 1.77
CA ARG A 52 -9.34 21.89 2.15
C ARG A 52 -9.73 22.96 1.13
N TYR A 53 -9.64 22.65 -0.16
CA TYR A 53 -9.95 23.61 -1.21
C TYR A 53 -11.43 24.00 -1.19
N LEU A 54 -12.32 23.03 -0.99
CA LEU A 54 -13.76 23.27 -0.99
C LEU A 54 -14.29 23.73 0.38
N GLY A 55 -13.45 23.67 1.42
CA GLY A 55 -13.88 24.01 2.77
C GLY A 55 -14.86 23.01 3.36
N ASP A 56 -14.85 21.77 2.88
CA ASP A 56 -15.78 20.72 3.27
C ASP A 56 -15.03 19.61 4.01
N LEU A 57 -15.40 19.37 5.27
CA LEU A 57 -14.76 18.36 6.11
C LEU A 57 -15.12 16.92 5.73
N ASN A 58 -16.10 16.70 4.85
CA ASN A 58 -16.52 15.37 4.46
C ASN A 58 -15.37 14.56 3.85
N GLY A 59 -14.49 15.21 3.08
CA GLY A 59 -13.30 14.56 2.53
C GLY A 59 -12.37 14.04 3.60
N GLN A 60 -12.19 14.79 4.69
CA GLN A 60 -11.32 14.37 5.79
C GLN A 60 -11.94 13.24 6.60
N VAL A 61 -13.24 13.25 6.80
CA VAL A 61 -13.97 12.16 7.44
C VAL A 61 -13.81 10.89 6.61
N PHE A 62 -13.94 10.99 5.30
CA PHE A 62 -13.76 9.87 4.40
C PHE A 62 -12.35 9.30 4.49
N VAL A 63 -11.33 10.17 4.56
CA VAL A 63 -9.93 9.77 4.74
C VAL A 63 -9.77 8.96 6.03
N PHE A 64 -10.42 9.37 7.10
CA PHE A 64 -10.38 8.64 8.37
C PHE A 64 -10.86 7.20 8.19
N PHE A 65 -11.97 7.00 7.50
CA PHE A 65 -12.48 5.66 7.23
C PHE A 65 -11.53 4.87 6.33
N VAL A 66 -10.98 5.49 5.31
CA VAL A 66 -10.03 4.82 4.41
C VAL A 66 -8.78 4.39 5.17
N LEU A 67 -8.26 5.24 6.05
CA LEU A 67 -7.10 4.88 6.88
C LEU A 67 -7.40 3.70 7.80
N THR A 68 -8.60 3.65 8.38
CA THR A 68 -9.01 2.54 9.22
C THR A 68 -9.04 1.23 8.42
N VAL A 69 -9.64 1.25 7.24
CA VAL A 69 -9.69 0.09 6.36
C VAL A 69 -8.29 -0.31 5.91
N ALA A 70 -7.46 0.66 5.53
CA ALA A 70 -6.09 0.40 5.10
C ALA A 70 -5.27 -0.25 6.22
N ALA A 71 -5.43 0.23 7.45
CA ALA A 71 -4.74 -0.37 8.60
C ALA A 71 -5.18 -1.82 8.83
N ALA A 72 -6.48 -2.09 8.72
CA ALA A 72 -7.00 -3.44 8.85
C ALA A 72 -6.47 -4.36 7.75
N GLU A 73 -6.47 -3.89 6.52
CA GLU A 73 -5.94 -4.64 5.38
C GLU A 73 -4.45 -4.93 5.53
N ALA A 74 -3.67 -3.94 5.99
CA ALA A 74 -2.25 -4.12 6.20
C ALA A 74 -1.99 -5.16 7.29
N ALA A 75 -2.75 -5.13 8.38
CA ALA A 75 -2.60 -6.09 9.46
C ALA A 75 -2.92 -7.51 8.98
N ILE A 76 -4.03 -7.68 8.27
CA ILE A 76 -4.43 -8.98 7.71
C ILE A 76 -3.42 -9.44 6.68
N GLY A 77 -2.99 -8.55 5.79
CA GLY A 77 -2.02 -8.85 4.75
C GLY A 77 -0.69 -9.31 5.33
N LEU A 78 -0.20 -8.62 6.36
CA LEU A 78 1.03 -9.02 7.03
C LEU A 78 0.90 -10.38 7.71
N ALA A 79 -0.25 -10.65 8.33
CA ALA A 79 -0.50 -11.95 8.94
C ALA A 79 -0.46 -13.06 7.91
N ILE A 80 -1.10 -12.85 6.76
CA ILE A 80 -1.09 -13.81 5.65
C ILE A 80 0.34 -14.03 5.15
N LEU A 81 1.10 -12.94 4.98
CA LEU A 81 2.48 -13.03 4.52
C LEU A 81 3.36 -13.80 5.47
N VAL A 82 3.17 -13.63 6.77
CA VAL A 82 3.93 -14.40 7.77
C VAL A 82 3.65 -15.89 7.62
N VAL A 83 2.39 -16.26 7.47
CA VAL A 83 2.01 -17.66 7.28
C VAL A 83 2.62 -18.22 5.99
N LEU A 84 2.48 -17.51 4.88
CA LEU A 84 3.05 -17.93 3.60
C LEU A 84 4.58 -18.07 3.67
N PHE A 85 5.24 -17.14 4.35
CA PHE A 85 6.69 -17.18 4.50
C PHE A 85 7.11 -18.43 5.27
N ARG A 86 6.39 -18.76 6.34
CA ARG A 86 6.68 -19.97 7.12
C ARG A 86 6.52 -21.24 6.29
N GLU A 87 5.45 -21.32 5.51
CA GLU A 87 5.20 -22.46 4.64
C GLU A 87 6.28 -22.59 3.58
N ARG A 88 6.68 -21.48 2.97
CA ARG A 88 7.76 -21.47 1.98
C ARG A 88 9.07 -21.95 2.55
N ARG A 89 9.42 -21.52 3.75
CA ARG A 89 10.64 -21.99 4.42
C ARG A 89 10.57 -23.49 4.64
N THR A 90 9.45 -23.98 5.09
CA THR A 90 9.23 -25.41 5.31
C THR A 90 9.37 -26.19 4.00
N ILE A 91 8.76 -25.70 2.94
CA ILE A 91 8.86 -26.33 1.62
C ILE A 91 10.31 -26.32 1.13
N SER A 92 11.01 -25.22 1.27
CA SER A 92 12.40 -25.10 0.85
C SER A 92 13.30 -26.08 1.57
N VAL A 93 13.11 -26.27 2.86
CA VAL A 93 13.87 -27.25 3.64
C VAL A 93 13.56 -28.66 3.16
N ALA A 94 12.29 -28.96 2.91
CA ALA A 94 11.88 -30.26 2.39
C ALA A 94 12.48 -30.52 1.02
N ASP A 95 12.51 -29.53 0.14
CA ASP A 95 13.13 -29.63 -1.17
C ASP A 95 14.63 -29.91 -1.06
N LEU A 96 15.33 -29.26 -0.15
CA LEU A 96 16.73 -29.49 0.09
C LEU A 96 17.00 -30.91 0.58
N ASN A 97 16.17 -31.41 1.48
CA ASN A 97 16.29 -32.80 1.95
C ASN A 97 16.08 -33.79 0.82
N THR A 98 15.12 -33.52 -0.04
CA THR A 98 14.84 -34.36 -1.22
C THR A 98 16.04 -34.38 -2.16
N LEU A 99 16.67 -33.25 -2.38
CA LEU A 99 17.83 -33.14 -3.25
C LEU A 99 19.05 -33.87 -2.68
N LYS A 100 19.18 -33.84 -1.38
CA LYS A 100 20.30 -34.53 -0.70
C LYS A 100 20.07 -36.02 -0.53
N GLY A 101 18.83 -36.38 -0.43
CA GLY A 101 18.44 -37.75 -0.20
C GLY A 101 18.44 -38.58 -1.44
#